data_e88a5b45c6a6e618d6cd9ab7ec392838
#
_entry.id   e88a5b45c6a6e618d6cd9ab7ec392838
#
_cell.length_a   1.000
_cell.length_b   1.000
_cell.length_c   1.000
_cell.angle_alpha   90.00
_cell.angle_beta   90.00
_cell.angle_gamma   90.00
#
_symmetry.space_group_name_H-M   'P 1'
#
loop_
_entity.id
_entity.type
_entity.pdbx_description
1 polymer ?
#
loop_
_entity_poly.entity_id
_entity_poly.type
_entity_poly.pdbx_seq_one_letter_code
_entity_poly.pdbx_strand_id
1 'polypeptide(L)'
;MKSLSLQSYSPIISDKTIGERIYNEILGLDPKENMVEIDMAGIISMTTYCAKQIFGKLYKELGPNLFEKNIILKKVSTDVLLIIKM
;
A
#
# COMPACT_ATOMS: atom_id res chain seq x y z
N MET A 1 -0.24 1.91 -16.75
CA MET A 1 -0.05 1.41 -15.41
C MET A 1 1.11 2.13 -14.73
N LYS A 2 0.92 2.52 -13.50
CA LYS A 2 1.98 3.15 -12.69
C LYS A 2 2.50 2.11 -11.70
N SER A 3 3.76 2.24 -11.28
CA SER A 3 4.31 1.32 -10.30
C SER A 3 5.12 2.05 -9.23
N LEU A 4 5.16 1.45 -8.05
CA LEU A 4 5.87 1.98 -6.89
C LEU A 4 6.50 0.82 -6.14
N SER A 5 7.80 0.92 -5.85
CA SER A 5 8.48 -0.07 -5.02
C SER A 5 8.60 0.43 -3.60
N LEU A 6 8.29 -0.42 -2.63
CA LEU A 6 8.46 -0.10 -1.21
C LEU A 6 9.75 -0.67 -0.63
N GLN A 7 10.65 -1.18 -1.49
CA GLN A 7 11.87 -1.83 -1.04
C GLN A 7 12.75 -0.93 -0.17
N SER A 8 12.76 0.38 -0.44
CA SER A 8 13.54 1.31 0.37
C SER A 8 13.04 1.45 1.79
N TYR A 9 11.82 0.98 2.08
CA TYR A 9 11.24 0.99 3.42
C TYR A 9 11.33 -0.37 4.11
N SER A 10 11.93 -1.36 3.44
CA SER A 10 12.09 -2.69 4.00
C SER A 10 13.06 -2.69 5.19
N PRO A 11 13.00 -3.69 6.05
CA PRO A 11 12.09 -4.85 5.99
C PRO A 11 10.76 -4.64 6.72
N ILE A 12 10.66 -3.63 7.56
CA ILE A 12 9.47 -3.44 8.41
C ILE A 12 8.91 -2.04 8.25
N ILE A 13 7.60 -1.95 8.03
CA ILE A 13 6.91 -0.67 7.95
C ILE A 13 6.11 -0.50 9.24
N SER A 14 6.62 0.33 10.15
CA SER A 14 6.00 0.53 11.47
C SER A 14 5.94 1.99 11.90
N ASP A 15 6.59 2.89 11.16
CA ASP A 15 6.71 4.29 11.51
C ASP A 15 5.59 5.10 10.86
N LYS A 16 4.91 5.91 11.67
CA LYS A 16 3.81 6.77 11.20
C LYS A 16 4.24 7.69 10.06
N THR A 17 5.44 8.26 10.15
CA THR A 17 5.96 9.16 9.12
C THR A 17 6.19 8.42 7.81
N ILE A 18 6.70 7.21 7.88
CA ILE A 18 6.90 6.37 6.71
C ILE A 18 5.56 5.99 6.08
N GLY A 19 4.59 5.61 6.91
CA GLY A 19 3.25 5.29 6.42
C GLY A 19 2.62 6.46 5.68
N GLU A 20 2.73 7.66 6.23
CA GLU A 20 2.22 8.86 5.59
C GLU A 20 2.92 9.14 4.26
N ARG A 21 4.23 8.96 4.22
CA ARG A 21 5.00 9.14 2.99
C ARG A 21 4.56 8.16 1.91
N ILE A 22 4.38 6.90 2.26
CA ILE A 22 3.94 5.88 1.32
C ILE A 22 2.55 6.23 0.77
N TYR A 23 1.63 6.60 1.65
CA TYR A 23 0.29 6.99 1.24
C TYR A 23 0.34 8.14 0.21
N ASN A 24 1.14 9.18 0.51
CA ASN A 24 1.26 10.33 -0.39
C ASN A 24 1.91 9.95 -1.72
N GLU A 25 2.88 9.05 -1.71
CA GLU A 25 3.50 8.57 -2.95
C GLU A 25 2.48 7.85 -3.83
N ILE A 26 1.61 7.03 -3.22
CA ILE A 26 0.57 6.33 -3.97
C ILE A 26 -0.44 7.32 -4.54
N LEU A 27 -0.87 8.30 -3.74
CA LEU A 27 -1.79 9.33 -4.23
C LEU A 27 -1.19 10.12 -5.39
N GLY A 28 0.11 10.36 -5.34
CA GLY A 28 0.82 11.05 -6.41
C GLY A 28 0.80 10.33 -7.75
N LEU A 29 0.52 9.02 -7.74
CA LEU A 29 0.40 8.22 -8.96
C LEU A 29 -1.03 8.20 -9.50
N ASP A 30 -1.93 8.94 -8.87
CA ASP A 30 -3.33 9.11 -9.28
C ASP A 30 -4.07 7.78 -9.45
N PRO A 31 -4.29 7.04 -8.35
CA PRO A 31 -4.92 5.73 -8.43
C PRO A 31 -6.39 5.76 -8.85
N LYS A 32 -7.02 6.92 -8.88
CA LYS A 32 -8.38 7.04 -9.41
C LYS A 32 -8.41 6.88 -10.93
N GLU A 33 -7.35 7.32 -11.60
CA GLU A 33 -7.27 7.31 -13.06
C GLU A 33 -6.36 6.21 -13.59
N ASN A 34 -5.45 5.67 -12.75
CA ASN A 34 -4.45 4.72 -13.18
C ASN A 34 -4.45 3.48 -12.29
N MET A 35 -4.14 2.33 -12.88
CA MET A 35 -3.80 1.16 -12.08
C MET A 35 -2.41 1.39 -11.49
N VAL A 36 -2.26 1.15 -10.20
CA VAL A 36 -1.01 1.33 -9.48
C VAL A 36 -0.54 -0.02 -8.94
N GLU A 37 0.61 -0.45 -9.41
CA GLU A 37 1.24 -1.68 -8.95
C GLU A 37 2.21 -1.34 -7.84
N ILE A 38 1.98 -1.92 -6.66
CA ILE A 38 2.81 -1.67 -5.48
C ILE A 38 3.67 -2.90 -5.22
N ASP A 39 4.97 -2.77 -5.43
CA ASP A 39 5.93 -3.85 -5.23
C ASP A 39 6.33 -3.90 -3.76
N MET A 40 5.95 -4.98 -3.09
CA MET A 40 6.20 -5.19 -1.66
C MET A 40 7.42 -6.09 -1.41
N ALA A 41 8.27 -6.29 -2.40
CA ALA A 41 9.45 -7.14 -2.24
C ALA A 41 10.32 -6.64 -1.07
N GLY A 42 10.74 -7.55 -0.22
CA GLY A 42 11.55 -7.21 0.95
C GLY A 42 10.78 -6.77 2.18
N ILE A 43 9.49 -6.50 2.07
CA ILE A 43 8.67 -6.13 3.22
C ILE A 43 8.20 -7.40 3.91
N ILE A 44 8.73 -7.67 5.11
CA ILE A 44 8.40 -8.87 5.86
C ILE A 44 7.35 -8.63 6.93
N SER A 45 7.15 -7.36 7.33
CA SER A 45 6.18 -7.03 8.38
C SER A 45 5.68 -5.61 8.21
N MET A 46 4.45 -5.37 8.64
CA MET A 46 3.82 -4.05 8.64
C MET A 46 2.88 -3.99 9.83
N THR A 47 2.92 -2.89 10.59
CA THR A 47 1.99 -2.75 11.71
C THR A 47 0.57 -2.54 11.20
N THR A 48 -0.41 -2.96 12.00
CA THR A 48 -1.82 -2.73 11.67
C THR A 48 -2.10 -1.25 11.51
N TYR A 49 -1.47 -0.42 12.35
CA TYR A 49 -1.61 1.03 12.25
C TYR A 49 -1.19 1.55 10.87
N CYS A 50 -0.01 1.15 10.38
CA CYS A 50 0.48 1.58 9.07
C CYS A 50 -0.37 1.02 7.94
N ALA A 51 -0.82 -0.21 8.05
CA ALA A 51 -1.70 -0.80 7.05
C ALA A 51 -3.00 0.01 6.91
N LYS A 52 -3.59 0.40 8.04
CA LYS A 52 -4.79 1.24 8.02
C LYS A 52 -4.49 2.65 7.53
N GLN A 53 -3.34 3.20 7.89
CA GLN A 53 -2.92 4.53 7.48
C GLN A 53 -2.73 4.63 5.97
N ILE A 54 -2.21 3.57 5.36
CA ILE A 54 -1.95 3.53 3.92
C ILE A 54 -3.18 3.00 3.18
N PHE A 55 -3.49 1.75 3.40
CA PHE A 55 -4.50 1.03 2.60
C PHE A 55 -5.91 1.30 3.05
N GLY A 56 -6.13 1.52 4.34
CA GLY A 56 -7.44 1.91 4.85
C GLY A 56 -7.89 3.26 4.32
N LYS A 57 -6.98 4.22 4.25
CA LYS A 57 -7.28 5.54 3.68
C LYS A 57 -7.51 5.45 2.18
N LEU A 58 -6.71 4.65 1.47
CA LEU A 58 -6.91 4.44 0.04
C LEU A 58 -8.26 3.82 -0.24
N TYR A 59 -8.66 2.85 0.57
CA TYR A 59 -9.96 2.20 0.44
C TYR A 59 -11.09 3.21 0.57
N LYS A 60 -10.99 4.12 1.54
CA LYS A 60 -12.00 5.16 1.73
C LYS A 60 -12.02 6.16 0.59
N GLU A 61 -10.85 6.52 0.07
CA GLU A 61 -10.74 7.49 -1.02
C GLU A 61 -11.29 6.94 -2.33
N LEU A 62 -10.97 5.68 -2.64
CA LEU A 62 -11.29 5.07 -3.92
C LEU A 62 -12.64 4.35 -3.93
N GLY A 63 -13.06 3.86 -2.76
CA GLY A 63 -14.20 2.95 -2.68
C GLY A 63 -13.78 1.52 -3.00
N PRO A 64 -14.61 0.54 -2.62
CA PRO A 64 -14.22 -0.87 -2.72
C PRO A 64 -13.91 -1.34 -4.14
N ASN A 65 -14.71 -0.95 -5.11
CA ASN A 65 -14.54 -1.42 -6.48
C ASN A 65 -13.28 -0.88 -7.12
N LEU A 66 -13.03 0.42 -6.97
CA LEU A 66 -11.88 1.07 -7.56
C LEU A 66 -10.58 0.66 -6.85
N PHE A 67 -10.64 0.49 -5.53
CA PHE A 67 -9.51 0.01 -4.77
C PHE A 67 -9.07 -1.36 -5.28
N GLU A 68 -10.01 -2.29 -5.41
CA GLU A 68 -9.72 -3.64 -5.86
C GLU A 68 -9.18 -3.66 -7.29
N LYS A 69 -9.71 -2.81 -8.14
CA LYS A 69 -9.32 -2.75 -9.55
C LYS A 69 -7.96 -2.08 -9.74
N ASN A 70 -7.71 -0.97 -9.04
CA ASN A 70 -6.56 -0.11 -9.34
C ASN A 70 -5.37 -0.25 -8.40
N ILE A 71 -5.54 -0.87 -7.24
CA ILE A 71 -4.43 -1.11 -6.32
C ILE A 71 -4.01 -2.57 -6.42
N ILE A 72 -2.83 -2.80 -7.01
CA ILE A 72 -2.32 -4.15 -7.28
C ILE A 72 -1.07 -4.37 -6.43
N LEU A 73 -1.12 -5.36 -5.54
CA LEU A 73 0.01 -5.70 -4.68
C LEU A 73 0.83 -6.79 -5.33
N LYS A 74 2.14 -6.58 -5.43
CA LYS A 74 3.09 -7.55 -5.98
C LYS A 74 4.07 -7.99 -4.91
N LYS A 75 4.39 -9.28 -4.92
CA LYS A 75 5.39 -9.87 -4.02
C LYS A 75 5.11 -9.59 -2.55
N VAL A 76 3.83 -9.50 -2.21
CA VAL A 76 3.41 -9.28 -0.82
C VAL A 76 3.44 -10.61 -0.07
N SER A 77 4.00 -10.61 1.16
CA SER A 77 4.00 -11.81 1.98
C SER A 77 2.60 -12.11 2.47
N THR A 78 2.33 -13.38 2.80
CA THR A 78 1.03 -13.80 3.31
C THR A 78 0.68 -13.04 4.58
N ASP A 79 1.65 -12.88 5.49
CA ASP A 79 1.43 -12.19 6.76
C ASP A 79 1.04 -10.73 6.55
N VAL A 80 1.75 -10.03 5.67
CA VAL A 80 1.45 -8.63 5.37
C VAL A 80 0.10 -8.51 4.66
N LEU A 81 -0.18 -9.42 3.74
CA LEU A 81 -1.46 -9.41 3.03
C LEU A 81 -2.64 -9.58 3.98
N LEU A 82 -2.51 -10.46 4.98
CA LEU A 82 -3.55 -10.65 5.98
C LEU A 82 -3.79 -9.38 6.79
N ILE A 83 -2.73 -8.68 7.17
CA ILE A 83 -2.85 -7.41 7.90
C ILE A 83 -3.55 -6.36 7.06
N ILE A 84 -3.21 -6.26 5.79
CA ILE A 84 -3.83 -5.29 4.88
C ILE A 84 -5.33 -5.58 4.71
N LYS A 85 -5.71 -6.85 4.66
CA LYS A 85 -7.09 -7.24 4.44
C LYS A 85 -7.97 -7.15 5.69
N MET A 86 -7.35 -7.03 6.86
CA MET A 86 -8.11 -6.83 8.07
C MET A 86 -8.77 -5.45 8.08
#